data_2edf117c72ef4486a1841643ade260b1
#
_entry.id   2edf117c72ef4486a1841643ade260b1
#
_cell.length_a   1.000
_cell.length_b   1.000
_cell.length_c   1.000
_cell.angle_alpha   90.00
_cell.angle_beta   90.00
_cell.angle_gamma   90.00
#
_symmetry.space_group_name_H-M   'P 1'
#
loop_
_entity.id
_entity.type
_entity.pdbx_description
1 polymer ?
#
loop_
_entity_poly.entity_id
_entity_poly.type
_entity_poly.pdbx_seq_one_letter_code
_entity_poly.pdbx_strand_id
1 'polypeptide(L)'
;MNNNEWGLVTIPANIDPEQRAIARLKIASEMSLKNYGTPLVVTTSGGKDSSVCVEMAQRAGIPFEVQHNHTTADAPETVRFVRQEFARLENLGIKCTVNYPTYKGKRTSMWGLIPQKLIPPTRMVRYCCEVLKEHGGDGRFVCTGVRWGESARRAKMRGIFEKQVKDRDKSVKVHEDGGSLEELFAPCKLKAKHIVNPIVDWTTSQVWDFLRDSKVPVNPLYECGFDRVGCVGCPLAGKKRYREFNYWPAYEKLYICLLYTSDAADD
;
A
#
# COMPACT_ATOMS: atom_id res chain seq x y z
N MET A 1 -11.79 -36.45 14.88
CA MET A 1 -10.78 -35.38 14.64
C MET A 1 -11.18 -34.73 13.32
N ASN A 2 -11.87 -33.59 13.39
CA ASN A 2 -12.27 -32.87 12.19
C ASN A 2 -11.05 -32.09 11.70
N ASN A 3 -10.39 -32.61 10.67
CA ASN A 3 -9.39 -31.90 9.91
C ASN A 3 -10.10 -30.82 9.08
N ASN A 4 -10.25 -29.63 9.64
CA ASN A 4 -10.45 -28.44 8.82
C ASN A 4 -9.16 -28.25 8.01
N GLU A 5 -9.20 -28.54 6.71
CA GLU A 5 -8.07 -28.41 5.78
C GLU A 5 -7.41 -27.03 5.78
N TRP A 6 -8.03 -26.06 6.39
CA TRP A 6 -7.61 -24.65 6.46
C TRP A 6 -7.25 -24.21 7.86
N GLY A 7 -6.96 -25.09 8.82
CA GLY A 7 -6.47 -24.77 10.16
C GLY A 7 -6.74 -23.31 10.60
N LEU A 8 -8.01 -22.93 10.72
CA LEU A 8 -8.43 -21.58 11.08
C LEU A 8 -7.83 -21.24 12.45
N VAL A 9 -6.75 -20.48 12.44
CA VAL A 9 -6.22 -19.85 13.66
C VAL A 9 -7.23 -18.76 14.03
N THR A 10 -8.11 -19.09 14.97
CA THR A 10 -9.03 -18.12 15.55
C THR A 10 -8.20 -17.10 16.32
N ILE A 11 -8.20 -15.86 15.89
CA ILE A 11 -7.54 -14.77 16.59
C ILE A 11 -8.45 -14.34 17.75
N PRO A 12 -8.03 -14.46 19.03
CA PRO A 12 -8.87 -14.06 20.16
C PRO A 12 -9.19 -12.55 20.11
N ALA A 13 -10.43 -12.18 20.42
CA ALA A 13 -10.87 -10.79 20.37
C ALA A 13 -10.12 -9.86 21.36
N ASN A 14 -9.63 -10.41 22.48
CA ASN A 14 -9.05 -9.66 23.60
C ASN A 14 -7.52 -9.63 23.61
N ILE A 15 -6.85 -9.88 22.49
CA ILE A 15 -5.40 -9.77 22.42
C ILE A 15 -4.96 -8.35 22.04
N ASP A 16 -3.74 -8.02 22.46
CA ASP A 16 -3.09 -6.77 22.12
C ASP A 16 -3.09 -6.50 20.61
N PRO A 17 -3.28 -5.24 20.16
CA PRO A 17 -3.30 -4.89 18.75
C PRO A 17 -2.06 -5.35 17.97
N GLU A 18 -0.88 -5.34 18.58
CA GLU A 18 0.35 -5.84 17.95
C GLU A 18 0.28 -7.35 17.71
N GLN A 19 -0.11 -8.12 18.73
CA GLN A 19 -0.25 -9.57 18.60
C GLN A 19 -1.32 -9.95 17.58
N ARG A 20 -2.38 -9.17 17.49
CA ARG A 20 -3.43 -9.36 16.48
C ARG A 20 -2.89 -9.12 15.07
N ALA A 21 -2.13 -8.05 14.86
CA ALA A 21 -1.50 -7.75 13.57
C ALA A 21 -0.50 -8.86 13.16
N ILE A 22 0.30 -9.35 14.10
CA ILE A 22 1.23 -10.48 13.90
C ILE A 22 0.46 -11.75 13.50
N ALA A 23 -0.63 -12.07 14.19
CA ALA A 23 -1.44 -13.25 13.86
C ALA A 23 -2.03 -13.17 12.44
N ARG A 24 -2.56 -12.00 12.05
CA ARG A 24 -3.05 -11.75 10.68
C ARG A 24 -1.95 -11.93 9.63
N LEU A 25 -0.74 -11.47 9.92
CA LEU A 25 0.41 -11.62 9.02
C LEU A 25 0.86 -13.08 8.89
N LYS A 26 0.87 -13.84 9.98
CA LYS A 26 1.20 -15.27 9.95
C LYS A 26 0.21 -16.05 9.08
N ILE A 27 -1.10 -15.83 9.26
CA ILE A 27 -2.14 -16.42 8.41
C ILE A 27 -1.91 -16.06 6.93
N ALA A 28 -1.68 -14.78 6.63
CA ALA A 28 -1.45 -14.34 5.26
C ALA A 28 -0.17 -14.96 4.64
N SER A 29 0.88 -15.13 5.43
CA SER A 29 2.14 -15.74 4.98
C SER A 29 1.95 -17.23 4.68
N GLU A 30 1.31 -17.98 5.56
CA GLU A 30 0.99 -19.40 5.33
C GLU A 30 0.15 -19.58 4.07
N MET A 31 -0.87 -18.73 3.89
CA MET A 31 -1.70 -18.74 2.70
C MET A 31 -0.94 -18.36 1.44
N SER A 32 0.00 -17.42 1.54
CA SER A 32 0.86 -17.04 0.41
C SER A 32 1.72 -18.22 -0.04
N LEU A 33 2.35 -18.90 0.89
CA LEU A 33 3.17 -20.08 0.61
C LEU A 33 2.34 -21.25 0.07
N LYS A 34 1.20 -21.54 0.70
CA LYS A 34 0.34 -22.65 0.31
C LYS A 34 -0.27 -22.46 -1.09
N ASN A 35 -0.75 -21.26 -1.40
CA ASN A 35 -1.50 -21.03 -2.64
C ASN A 35 -0.63 -20.55 -3.81
N TYR A 36 0.48 -19.87 -3.52
CA TYR A 36 1.32 -19.25 -4.55
C TYR A 36 2.76 -19.77 -4.55
N GLY A 37 3.18 -20.52 -3.52
CA GLY A 37 4.57 -20.97 -3.36
C GLY A 37 5.56 -19.81 -3.18
N THR A 38 5.10 -18.63 -2.78
CA THR A 38 5.91 -17.41 -2.73
C THR A 38 5.73 -16.68 -1.39
N PRO A 39 6.75 -15.96 -0.91
CA PRO A 39 6.65 -15.14 0.30
C PRO A 39 5.57 -14.07 0.19
N LEU A 40 5.08 -13.62 1.35
CA LEU A 40 4.17 -12.47 1.44
C LEU A 40 4.85 -11.20 0.91
N VAL A 41 4.13 -10.41 0.12
CA VAL A 41 4.62 -9.11 -0.36
C VAL A 41 4.15 -8.01 0.58
N VAL A 42 5.06 -7.34 1.28
CA VAL A 42 4.75 -6.17 2.09
C VAL A 42 4.99 -4.92 1.26
N THR A 43 3.93 -4.15 1.00
CA THR A 43 4.06 -2.92 0.22
C THR A 43 4.42 -1.74 1.11
N THR A 44 5.41 -0.95 0.68
CA THR A 44 5.77 0.30 1.34
C THR A 44 5.59 1.50 0.42
N SER A 45 5.00 2.55 0.97
CA SER A 45 4.90 3.87 0.33
C SER A 45 5.90 4.88 0.93
N GLY A 46 6.75 4.45 1.87
CA GLY A 46 7.58 5.34 2.68
C GLY A 46 6.80 6.13 3.73
N GLY A 47 5.53 5.80 3.97
CA GLY A 47 4.70 6.42 5.00
C GLY A 47 4.65 5.58 6.28
N LYS A 48 4.30 6.23 7.40
CA LYS A 48 4.27 5.64 8.75
C LYS A 48 3.53 4.30 8.86
N ASP A 49 2.36 4.20 8.22
CA ASP A 49 1.52 3.00 8.30
C ASP A 49 2.16 1.79 7.59
N SER A 50 2.81 2.03 6.46
CA SER A 50 3.58 0.99 5.77
C SER A 50 4.87 0.60 6.50
N SER A 51 5.51 1.54 7.20
CA SER A 51 6.68 1.23 8.05
C SER A 51 6.29 0.31 9.21
N VAL A 52 5.12 0.53 9.83
CA VAL A 52 4.56 -0.40 10.84
C VAL A 52 4.38 -1.79 10.25
N CYS A 53 3.81 -1.92 9.06
CA CYS A 53 3.60 -3.24 8.44
C CYS A 53 4.90 -3.99 8.16
N VAL A 54 5.95 -3.29 7.74
CA VAL A 54 7.29 -3.91 7.52
C VAL A 54 7.87 -4.39 8.84
N GLU A 55 7.84 -3.58 9.90
CA GLU A 55 8.30 -3.96 11.22
C GLU A 55 7.50 -5.13 11.80
N MET A 56 6.18 -5.10 11.65
CA MET A 56 5.32 -6.20 12.08
C MET A 56 5.63 -7.52 11.38
N ALA A 57 5.95 -7.48 10.09
CA ALA A 57 6.35 -8.67 9.34
C ALA A 57 7.70 -9.24 9.84
N GLN A 58 8.65 -8.37 10.21
CA GLN A 58 9.91 -8.79 10.85
C GLN A 58 9.65 -9.45 12.21
N ARG A 59 8.83 -8.82 13.08
CA ARG A 59 8.47 -9.37 14.41
C ARG A 59 7.68 -10.67 14.31
N ALA A 60 6.85 -10.81 13.29
CA ALA A 60 6.11 -12.04 13.04
C ALA A 60 7.01 -13.22 12.68
N GLY A 61 8.27 -12.98 12.28
CA GLY A 61 9.24 -14.01 11.89
C GLY A 61 8.82 -14.78 10.62
N ILE A 62 8.03 -14.15 9.75
CA ILE A 62 7.50 -14.77 8.53
C ILE A 62 8.42 -14.52 7.33
N PRO A 63 8.45 -15.40 6.32
CA PRO A 63 9.07 -15.10 5.04
C PRO A 63 8.27 -14.03 4.29
N PHE A 64 8.93 -12.91 3.97
CA PHE A 64 8.31 -11.82 3.20
C PHE A 64 9.34 -11.10 2.33
N GLU A 65 8.85 -10.38 1.35
CA GLU A 65 9.61 -9.44 0.53
C GLU A 65 8.95 -8.07 0.58
N VAL A 66 9.72 -6.99 0.36
CA VAL A 66 9.21 -5.62 0.39
C VAL A 66 9.17 -5.03 -1.01
N GLN A 67 8.05 -4.39 -1.35
CA GLN A 67 7.88 -3.72 -2.64
C GLN A 67 7.49 -2.26 -2.46
N HIS A 68 8.13 -1.39 -3.24
CA HIS A 68 7.75 0.00 -3.41
C HIS A 68 7.32 0.29 -4.83
N ASN A 69 6.09 0.79 -5.02
CA ASN A 69 5.61 1.25 -6.32
C ASN A 69 6.00 2.72 -6.49
N HIS A 70 7.03 2.98 -7.27
CA HIS A 70 7.52 4.33 -7.54
C HIS A 70 6.56 5.10 -8.43
N THR A 71 5.92 6.14 -7.87
CA THR A 71 4.88 6.89 -8.58
C THR A 71 5.43 7.96 -9.51
N THR A 72 6.72 8.26 -9.42
CA THR A 72 7.40 9.37 -10.12
C THR A 72 6.92 10.77 -9.72
N ALA A 73 5.90 10.85 -8.88
CA ALA A 73 5.42 12.06 -8.23
C ALA A 73 5.66 12.03 -6.71
N ASP A 74 6.45 11.07 -6.23
CA ASP A 74 6.85 11.00 -4.82
C ASP A 74 7.81 12.14 -4.48
N ALA A 75 7.72 12.67 -3.24
CA ALA A 75 8.67 13.67 -2.77
C ALA A 75 10.12 13.12 -2.78
N PRO A 76 11.13 13.93 -3.12
CA PRO A 76 12.54 13.50 -3.14
C PRO A 76 13.01 12.87 -1.82
N GLU A 77 12.53 13.41 -0.68
CA GLU A 77 12.81 12.91 0.66
C GLU A 77 12.25 11.49 0.84
N THR A 78 11.04 11.24 0.34
CA THR A 78 10.43 9.90 0.38
C THR A 78 11.23 8.90 -0.45
N VAL A 79 11.68 9.29 -1.64
CA VAL A 79 12.50 8.42 -2.50
C VAL A 79 13.82 8.07 -1.80
N ARG A 80 14.47 9.05 -1.16
CA ARG A 80 15.72 8.83 -0.39
C ARG A 80 15.46 7.92 0.81
N PHE A 81 14.41 8.18 1.57
CA PHE A 81 14.02 7.37 2.72
C PHE A 81 13.78 5.91 2.33
N VAL A 82 12.99 5.65 1.29
CA VAL A 82 12.73 4.28 0.81
C VAL A 82 14.01 3.58 0.39
N ARG A 83 14.94 4.26 -0.27
CA ARG A 83 16.24 3.68 -0.65
C ARG A 83 17.09 3.31 0.56
N GLN A 84 17.12 4.16 1.59
CA GLN A 84 17.84 3.89 2.83
C GLN A 84 17.23 2.69 3.57
N GLU A 85 15.91 2.64 3.66
CA GLU A 85 15.21 1.51 4.27
C GLU A 85 15.43 0.21 3.49
N PHE A 86 15.43 0.25 2.17
CA PHE A 86 15.73 -0.92 1.36
C PHE A 86 17.14 -1.45 1.61
N ALA A 87 18.14 -0.55 1.62
CA ALA A 87 19.50 -0.95 1.95
C ALA A 87 19.60 -1.59 3.35
N ARG A 88 18.88 -1.03 4.36
CA ARG A 88 18.80 -1.61 5.71
C ARG A 88 18.18 -3.02 5.71
N LEU A 89 17.07 -3.19 5.00
CA LEU A 89 16.34 -4.46 4.94
C LEU A 89 17.11 -5.51 4.13
N GLU A 90 17.76 -5.13 3.05
CA GLU A 90 18.61 -6.02 2.24
C GLU A 90 19.83 -6.54 3.04
N ASN A 91 20.41 -5.68 3.90
CA ASN A 91 21.46 -6.12 4.84
C ASN A 91 20.95 -7.15 5.88
N LEU A 92 19.64 -7.21 6.12
CA LEU A 92 18.99 -8.23 6.94
C LEU A 92 18.57 -9.48 6.12
N GLY A 93 18.90 -9.53 4.84
CA GLY A 93 18.55 -10.63 3.94
C GLY A 93 17.12 -10.57 3.39
N ILE A 94 16.41 -9.45 3.56
CA ILE A 94 15.05 -9.26 3.06
C ILE A 94 15.11 -8.72 1.63
N LYS A 95 14.48 -9.42 0.70
CA LYS A 95 14.42 -8.97 -0.71
C LYS A 95 13.57 -7.71 -0.85
N CYS A 96 14.14 -6.67 -1.43
CA CYS A 96 13.45 -5.42 -1.73
C CYS A 96 13.35 -5.17 -3.24
N THR A 97 12.23 -4.62 -3.70
CA THR A 97 11.98 -4.37 -5.12
C THR A 97 11.30 -3.02 -5.33
N VAL A 98 11.86 -2.21 -6.23
CA VAL A 98 11.21 -0.99 -6.71
C VAL A 98 10.50 -1.28 -8.03
N ASN A 99 9.18 -1.17 -8.02
CA ASN A 99 8.38 -1.30 -9.23
C ASN A 99 8.23 0.07 -9.92
N TYR A 100 8.60 0.12 -11.17
CA TYR A 100 8.38 1.30 -12.01
C TYR A 100 7.11 1.14 -12.84
N PRO A 101 6.29 2.19 -12.93
CA PRO A 101 5.01 2.10 -13.64
C PRO A 101 5.21 1.86 -15.14
N THR A 102 4.28 1.08 -15.69
CA THR A 102 4.18 0.83 -17.13
C THR A 102 2.79 1.19 -17.64
N TYR A 103 2.70 1.72 -18.83
CA TYR A 103 1.44 2.01 -19.52
C TYR A 103 1.55 1.62 -20.98
N LYS A 104 0.58 0.85 -21.48
CA LYS A 104 0.60 0.30 -22.87
C LYS A 104 1.92 -0.43 -23.19
N GLY A 105 2.44 -1.20 -22.22
CA GLY A 105 3.67 -1.99 -22.39
C GLY A 105 4.99 -1.20 -22.34
N LYS A 106 4.95 0.12 -22.11
CA LYS A 106 6.14 0.96 -22.01
C LYS A 106 6.26 1.57 -20.61
N ARG A 107 7.50 1.75 -20.13
CA ARG A 107 7.76 2.48 -18.88
C ARG A 107 7.21 3.90 -18.99
N THR A 108 6.55 4.35 -17.95
CA THR A 108 5.89 5.66 -17.91
C THR A 108 6.21 6.41 -16.61
N SER A 109 5.65 7.61 -16.49
CA SER A 109 5.71 8.45 -15.29
C SER A 109 4.40 9.23 -15.15
N MET A 110 4.17 9.88 -14.01
CA MET A 110 3.06 10.83 -13.87
C MET A 110 3.08 11.87 -14.98
N TRP A 111 4.27 12.39 -15.26
CA TRP A 111 4.52 13.43 -16.26
C TRP A 111 4.29 12.97 -17.70
N GLY A 112 4.55 11.70 -17.97
CA GLY A 112 4.27 11.09 -19.28
C GLY A 112 2.81 10.65 -19.44
N LEU A 113 2.07 10.49 -18.34
CA LEU A 113 0.65 10.13 -18.37
C LEU A 113 -0.27 11.33 -18.62
N ILE A 114 0.04 12.50 -18.07
CA ILE A 114 -0.81 13.70 -18.20
C ILE A 114 -1.06 14.05 -19.66
N PRO A 115 -0.05 14.20 -20.52
CA PRO A 115 -0.26 14.46 -21.96
C PRO A 115 -1.04 13.35 -22.68
N GLN A 116 -0.81 12.08 -22.30
CA GLN A 116 -1.52 10.94 -22.90
C GLN A 116 -2.99 10.86 -22.49
N LYS A 117 -3.35 11.42 -21.36
CA LYS A 117 -4.72 11.45 -20.82
C LYS A 117 -5.43 12.77 -21.07
N LEU A 118 -4.70 13.78 -21.58
CA LEU A 118 -5.15 15.15 -21.92
C LEU A 118 -5.69 15.94 -20.73
N ILE A 119 -5.67 15.37 -19.53
CA ILE A 119 -6.10 16.02 -18.29
C ILE A 119 -5.20 15.61 -17.13
N PRO A 120 -4.94 16.48 -16.15
CA PRO A 120 -4.28 16.10 -14.92
C PRO A 120 -5.21 15.18 -14.10
N PRO A 121 -4.64 14.37 -13.18
CA PRO A 121 -5.48 13.58 -12.28
C PRO A 121 -6.37 14.48 -11.41
N THR A 122 -7.62 14.08 -11.29
CA THR A 122 -8.62 14.77 -10.43
C THR A 122 -9.09 13.83 -9.32
N ARG A 123 -9.97 14.37 -8.41
CA ARG A 123 -10.61 13.52 -7.39
C ARG A 123 -11.51 12.44 -8.01
N MET A 124 -12.09 12.71 -9.17
CA MET A 124 -12.99 11.79 -9.89
C MET A 124 -12.21 10.89 -10.84
N VAL A 125 -11.26 11.46 -11.59
CA VAL A 125 -10.48 10.73 -12.60
C VAL A 125 -9.10 10.41 -12.03
N ARG A 126 -8.95 9.18 -11.54
CA ARG A 126 -7.79 8.72 -10.77
C ARG A 126 -6.92 7.71 -11.53
N TYR A 127 -6.74 7.90 -12.83
CA TYR A 127 -5.89 7.02 -13.64
C TYR A 127 -4.46 6.86 -13.07
N CYS A 128 -3.97 7.88 -12.36
CA CYS A 128 -2.67 7.83 -11.71
C CYS A 128 -2.58 6.72 -10.64
N CYS A 129 -3.65 6.46 -9.88
CA CYS A 129 -3.63 5.36 -8.91
C CYS A 129 -3.60 4.01 -9.61
N GLU A 130 -4.45 3.83 -10.61
CA GLU A 130 -4.53 2.62 -11.40
C GLU A 130 -3.18 2.30 -12.07
N VAL A 131 -2.57 3.29 -12.75
CA VAL A 131 -1.34 3.08 -13.51
C VAL A 131 -0.08 3.08 -12.64
N LEU A 132 0.01 3.92 -11.59
CA LEU A 132 1.26 4.11 -10.85
C LEU A 132 1.32 3.32 -9.55
N LYS A 133 0.17 2.98 -8.91
CA LYS A 133 0.15 2.38 -7.57
C LYS A 133 -0.43 0.98 -7.51
N GLU A 134 -1.44 0.68 -8.33
CA GLU A 134 -2.21 -0.55 -8.24
C GLU A 134 -1.63 -1.68 -9.10
N HIS A 135 -0.52 -1.41 -9.80
CA HIS A 135 0.20 -2.41 -10.58
C HIS A 135 0.92 -3.43 -9.70
N GLY A 136 0.81 -4.67 -10.12
CA GLY A 136 1.47 -5.80 -9.48
C GLY A 136 0.63 -6.43 -8.38
N GLY A 137 1.05 -7.61 -7.99
CA GLY A 137 0.39 -8.42 -6.98
C GLY A 137 -0.72 -9.33 -7.50
N ASP A 138 -0.97 -9.37 -8.81
CA ASP A 138 -1.81 -10.41 -9.40
C ASP A 138 -1.14 -11.78 -9.21
N GLY A 139 -1.89 -12.74 -8.63
CA GLY A 139 -1.32 -14.04 -8.26
C GLY A 139 -0.35 -13.98 -7.08
N ARG A 140 -0.45 -12.96 -6.22
CA ARG A 140 0.35 -12.80 -5.00
C ARG A 140 -0.54 -12.43 -3.82
N PHE A 141 -0.03 -12.72 -2.64
CA PHE A 141 -0.59 -12.19 -1.40
C PHE A 141 0.16 -10.91 -1.02
N VAL A 142 -0.57 -9.83 -0.75
CA VAL A 142 -0.02 -8.50 -0.54
C VAL A 142 -0.46 -7.95 0.81
N CYS A 143 0.48 -7.47 1.62
CA CYS A 143 0.21 -6.72 2.85
C CYS A 143 0.19 -5.23 2.54
N THR A 144 -0.83 -4.52 3.06
CA THR A 144 -0.94 -3.06 2.95
C THR A 144 -1.22 -2.41 4.29
N GLY A 145 -0.71 -1.18 4.48
CA GLY A 145 -0.91 -0.39 5.70
C GLY A 145 -2.19 0.46 5.66
N VAL A 146 -3.28 -0.05 5.09
CA VAL A 146 -4.57 0.66 5.06
C VAL A 146 -5.25 0.58 6.42
N ARG A 147 -5.85 1.69 6.87
CA ARG A 147 -6.61 1.76 8.12
C ARG A 147 -8.01 2.32 7.92
N TRP A 148 -8.97 1.82 8.70
CA TRP A 148 -10.36 2.31 8.68
C TRP A 148 -10.45 3.78 9.09
N GLY A 149 -9.68 4.20 10.09
CA GLY A 149 -9.65 5.56 10.60
C GLY A 149 -9.20 6.64 9.61
N GLU A 150 -8.67 6.27 8.44
CA GLU A 150 -8.23 7.25 7.44
C GLU A 150 -9.37 7.89 6.66
N SER A 151 -10.51 7.22 6.50
CA SER A 151 -11.73 7.76 5.91
C SER A 151 -12.94 6.84 6.07
N ALA A 152 -14.15 7.40 6.13
CA ALA A 152 -15.40 6.63 6.15
C ALA A 152 -15.54 5.67 4.96
N ARG A 153 -15.01 6.04 3.78
CA ARG A 153 -14.97 5.15 2.61
C ARG A 153 -14.09 3.93 2.86
N ARG A 154 -12.92 4.10 3.49
CA ARG A 154 -12.04 2.97 3.80
C ARG A 154 -12.66 2.04 4.82
N ALA A 155 -13.32 2.59 5.85
CA ALA A 155 -14.03 1.78 6.84
C ALA A 155 -15.09 0.86 6.21
N LYS A 156 -15.80 1.33 5.18
CA LYS A 156 -16.81 0.52 4.47
C LYS A 156 -16.24 -0.43 3.42
N MET A 157 -15.11 -0.06 2.80
CA MET A 157 -14.62 -0.71 1.59
C MET A 157 -13.42 -1.62 1.82
N ARG A 158 -12.79 -1.59 2.99
CA ARG A 158 -11.57 -2.35 3.27
C ARG A 158 -11.80 -3.34 4.40
N GLY A 159 -11.43 -4.60 4.17
CA GLY A 159 -11.47 -5.66 5.16
C GLY A 159 -10.09 -5.94 5.76
N ILE A 160 -10.02 -6.83 6.74
CA ILE A 160 -8.77 -7.40 7.27
C ILE A 160 -8.10 -8.23 6.18
N PHE A 161 -8.88 -9.10 5.55
CA PHE A 161 -8.47 -9.87 4.39
C PHE A 161 -9.38 -9.55 3.20
N GLU A 162 -8.80 -9.44 2.02
CA GLU A 162 -9.54 -9.11 0.80
C GLU A 162 -9.07 -9.97 -0.37
N LYS A 163 -10.02 -10.32 -1.22
CA LYS A 163 -9.77 -10.89 -2.55
C LYS A 163 -10.25 -9.90 -3.59
N GLN A 164 -9.32 -9.34 -4.34
CA GLN A 164 -9.63 -8.43 -5.42
C GLN A 164 -9.59 -9.17 -6.75
N VAL A 165 -10.68 -9.08 -7.48
CA VAL A 165 -10.82 -9.57 -8.85
C VAL A 165 -11.15 -8.40 -9.76
N LYS A 166 -10.95 -8.55 -11.08
CA LYS A 166 -11.28 -7.49 -12.06
C LYS A 166 -12.74 -7.05 -11.97
N ASP A 167 -13.63 -7.99 -11.74
CA ASP A 167 -15.05 -7.73 -11.45
C ASP A 167 -15.18 -7.35 -9.96
N ARG A 168 -15.44 -6.08 -9.68
CA ARG A 168 -15.50 -5.55 -8.31
C ARG A 168 -16.61 -6.17 -7.48
N ASP A 169 -17.71 -6.57 -8.10
CA ASP A 169 -18.86 -7.19 -7.42
C ASP A 169 -18.55 -8.59 -6.90
N LYS A 170 -17.52 -9.22 -7.47
CA LYS A 170 -17.02 -10.54 -7.03
C LYS A 170 -15.87 -10.48 -6.04
N SER A 171 -15.53 -9.29 -5.57
CA SER A 171 -14.49 -9.10 -4.56
C SER A 171 -15.01 -9.51 -3.18
N VAL A 172 -14.26 -10.36 -2.48
CA VAL A 172 -14.60 -10.84 -1.13
C VAL A 172 -13.81 -10.03 -0.11
N LYS A 173 -14.44 -9.70 1.02
CA LYS A 173 -13.82 -8.97 2.14
C LYS A 173 -14.23 -9.61 3.46
N VAL A 174 -13.24 -9.83 4.31
CA VAL A 174 -13.44 -10.33 5.67
C VAL A 174 -13.14 -9.19 6.63
N HIS A 175 -14.11 -8.83 7.45
CA HIS A 175 -14.03 -7.70 8.39
C HIS A 175 -13.75 -8.12 9.82
N GLU A 176 -13.88 -9.40 10.14
CA GLU A 176 -13.70 -9.96 11.47
C GLU A 176 -12.58 -10.98 11.50
N ASP A 177 -11.83 -11.03 12.59
CA ASP A 177 -10.71 -11.98 12.76
C ASP A 177 -11.15 -13.46 12.82
N GLY A 178 -12.43 -13.72 13.12
CA GLY A 178 -13.04 -15.06 13.10
C GLY A 178 -13.84 -15.39 11.84
N GLY A 179 -13.82 -14.51 10.84
CA GLY A 179 -14.56 -14.69 9.60
C GLY A 179 -14.04 -15.86 8.77
N SER A 180 -14.93 -16.52 8.00
CA SER A 180 -14.53 -17.61 7.11
C SER A 180 -13.57 -17.12 6.02
N LEU A 181 -12.38 -17.70 5.96
CA LEU A 181 -11.39 -17.47 4.93
C LEU A 181 -11.59 -18.39 3.71
N GLU A 182 -12.52 -19.34 3.77
CA GLU A 182 -12.77 -20.34 2.72
C GLU A 182 -13.15 -19.70 1.38
N GLU A 183 -14.01 -18.68 1.41
CA GLU A 183 -14.42 -17.95 0.20
C GLU A 183 -13.27 -17.16 -0.44
N LEU A 184 -12.31 -16.71 0.36
CA LEU A 184 -11.12 -16.04 -0.15
C LEU A 184 -10.27 -16.98 -1.01
N PHE A 185 -10.19 -18.25 -0.61
CA PHE A 185 -9.27 -19.23 -1.17
C PHE A 185 -9.93 -20.31 -2.06
N ALA A 186 -11.20 -20.15 -2.40
CA ALA A 186 -11.86 -21.06 -3.32
C ALA A 186 -11.02 -21.28 -4.61
N PRO A 187 -10.77 -22.57 -5.03
CA PRO A 187 -9.70 -22.95 -5.95
C PRO A 187 -9.71 -22.31 -7.33
N CYS A 188 -10.87 -21.83 -7.79
CA CYS A 188 -11.05 -21.35 -9.17
C CYS A 188 -10.41 -19.98 -9.47
N LYS A 189 -9.63 -19.34 -8.57
CA LYS A 189 -9.31 -17.92 -8.71
C LYS A 189 -7.87 -17.54 -8.33
N LEU A 190 -6.90 -18.38 -8.67
CA LEU A 190 -5.46 -18.11 -8.49
C LEU A 190 -4.94 -16.81 -9.16
N LYS A 191 -5.67 -16.23 -10.10
CA LYS A 191 -5.35 -14.93 -10.73
C LYS A 191 -5.82 -13.72 -9.92
N ALA A 192 -6.50 -13.92 -8.80
CA ALA A 192 -6.91 -12.83 -7.94
C ALA A 192 -5.73 -12.28 -7.13
N LYS A 193 -5.79 -11.00 -6.79
CA LYS A 193 -4.89 -10.38 -5.82
C LYS A 193 -5.48 -10.55 -4.43
N HIS A 194 -4.74 -11.20 -3.54
CA HIS A 194 -5.12 -11.30 -2.13
C HIS A 194 -4.43 -10.22 -1.32
N ILE A 195 -5.15 -9.62 -0.37
CA ILE A 195 -4.63 -8.52 0.45
C ILE A 195 -4.89 -8.83 1.92
N VAL A 196 -3.90 -8.55 2.76
CA VAL A 196 -4.06 -8.43 4.20
C VAL A 196 -3.77 -7.00 4.64
N ASN A 197 -4.64 -6.48 5.50
CA ASN A 197 -4.48 -5.18 6.15
C ASN A 197 -4.30 -5.41 7.66
N PRO A 198 -3.08 -5.72 8.13
CA PRO A 198 -2.89 -6.22 9.50
C PRO A 198 -3.23 -5.20 10.58
N ILE A 199 -3.06 -3.91 10.27
CA ILE A 199 -3.29 -2.78 11.18
C ILE A 199 -4.56 -1.98 10.84
N VAL A 200 -5.52 -2.62 10.15
CA VAL A 200 -6.70 -1.92 9.59
C VAL A 200 -7.55 -1.22 10.65
N ASP A 201 -7.61 -1.77 11.84
CA ASP A 201 -8.34 -1.29 13.03
C ASP A 201 -7.51 -0.37 13.94
N TRP A 202 -6.23 -0.15 13.66
CA TRP A 202 -5.37 0.72 14.46
C TRP A 202 -5.75 2.20 14.34
N THR A 203 -5.72 2.89 15.46
CA THR A 203 -5.83 4.35 15.51
C THR A 203 -4.53 5.02 15.08
N THR A 204 -4.59 6.31 14.79
CA THR A 204 -3.38 7.10 14.45
C THR A 204 -2.42 7.19 15.66
N SER A 205 -2.95 7.27 16.88
CA SER A 205 -2.13 7.27 18.09
C SER A 205 -1.36 5.95 18.21
N GLN A 206 -2.03 4.80 18.12
CA GLN A 206 -1.39 3.48 18.20
C GLN A 206 -0.25 3.32 17.19
N VAL A 207 -0.43 3.83 15.96
CA VAL A 207 0.63 3.82 14.94
C VAL A 207 1.85 4.61 15.39
N TRP A 208 1.66 5.83 15.94
CA TRP A 208 2.76 6.66 16.39
C TRP A 208 3.44 6.15 17.67
N ASP A 209 2.65 5.63 18.60
CA ASP A 209 3.16 5.03 19.83
C ASP A 209 4.03 3.83 19.51
N PHE A 210 3.55 2.94 18.64
CA PHE A 210 4.32 1.79 18.17
C PHE A 210 5.64 2.19 17.48
N LEU A 211 5.61 3.15 16.56
CA LEU A 211 6.83 3.60 15.84
C LEU A 211 7.87 4.19 16.80
N ARG A 212 7.41 4.94 17.79
CA ARG A 212 8.27 5.54 18.82
C ARG A 212 8.91 4.48 19.72
N ASP A 213 8.09 3.57 20.24
CA ASP A 213 8.54 2.54 21.15
C ASP A 213 9.45 1.52 20.49
N SER A 214 9.20 1.23 19.22
CA SER A 214 9.99 0.29 18.41
C SER A 214 11.22 0.93 17.75
N LYS A 215 11.39 2.25 17.86
CA LYS A 215 12.50 3.01 17.22
C LYS A 215 12.61 2.75 15.70
N VAL A 216 11.47 2.49 15.06
CA VAL A 216 11.42 2.27 13.60
C VAL A 216 11.74 3.59 12.90
N PRO A 217 12.61 3.58 11.88
CA PRO A 217 12.86 4.77 11.08
C PRO A 217 11.58 5.32 10.45
N VAL A 218 11.41 6.63 10.52
CA VAL A 218 10.23 7.31 10.01
C VAL A 218 10.64 8.33 8.95
N ASN A 219 9.84 8.51 7.93
CA ASN A 219 10.09 9.48 6.87
C ASN A 219 10.26 10.89 7.46
N PRO A 220 11.37 11.61 7.15
CA PRO A 220 11.68 12.90 7.74
C PRO A 220 10.65 13.99 7.44
N LEU A 221 9.79 13.80 6.45
CA LEU A 221 8.71 14.75 6.15
C LEU A 221 7.71 14.90 7.30
N TYR A 222 7.58 13.91 8.17
CA TYR A 222 6.73 14.03 9.37
C TYR A 222 7.31 15.05 10.36
N GLU A 223 8.65 15.13 10.49
CA GLU A 223 9.33 16.13 11.30
C GLU A 223 9.20 17.55 10.70
N CYS A 224 9.10 17.63 9.36
CA CYS A 224 8.78 18.87 8.67
C CYS A 224 7.30 19.28 8.80
N GLY A 225 6.53 18.55 9.61
CA GLY A 225 5.13 18.82 9.93
C GLY A 225 4.13 18.36 8.87
N PHE A 226 4.49 17.46 7.95
CA PHE A 226 3.53 16.82 7.08
C PHE A 226 2.80 15.71 7.82
N ASP A 227 1.47 15.72 7.84
CA ASP A 227 0.65 14.66 8.49
C ASP A 227 0.62 13.38 7.66
N ARG A 228 0.96 13.50 6.39
CA ARG A 228 0.80 12.47 5.39
C ARG A 228 1.94 12.53 4.38
N VAL A 229 2.48 11.37 4.06
CA VAL A 229 3.43 11.16 2.97
C VAL A 229 2.72 10.50 1.78
N GLY A 230 2.96 11.00 0.56
CA GLY A 230 2.35 10.49 -0.67
C GLY A 230 2.82 11.28 -1.89
N CYS A 231 2.14 11.11 -3.03
CA CYS A 231 2.47 11.88 -4.23
C CYS A 231 2.27 13.37 -3.98
N VAL A 232 3.24 14.18 -4.40
CA VAL A 232 3.17 15.65 -4.36
C VAL A 232 2.07 16.14 -5.31
N GLY A 233 1.25 17.06 -4.85
CA GLY A 233 0.12 17.60 -5.63
C GLY A 233 -1.05 16.63 -5.82
N CYS A 234 -1.14 15.58 -5.01
CA CYS A 234 -2.22 14.60 -5.08
C CYS A 234 -3.60 15.29 -4.93
N PRO A 235 -4.55 15.09 -5.87
CA PRO A 235 -5.87 15.70 -5.78
C PRO A 235 -6.67 15.28 -4.54
N LEU A 236 -6.34 14.13 -3.93
CA LEU A 236 -6.94 13.68 -2.68
C LEU A 236 -6.38 14.38 -1.44
N ALA A 237 -5.26 15.09 -1.55
CA ALA A 237 -4.71 15.88 -0.45
C ALA A 237 -5.58 17.11 -0.11
N GLY A 238 -6.50 17.49 -0.99
CA GLY A 238 -7.37 18.65 -0.81
C GLY A 238 -6.54 19.94 -0.71
N LYS A 239 -6.86 20.80 0.26
CA LYS A 239 -6.13 22.06 0.49
C LYS A 239 -4.66 21.84 0.90
N LYS A 240 -4.31 20.68 1.45
CA LYS A 240 -2.93 20.36 1.86
C LYS A 240 -1.94 20.34 0.69
N ARG A 241 -2.42 20.12 -0.55
CA ARG A 241 -1.57 20.19 -1.76
C ARG A 241 -0.90 21.56 -1.99
N TYR A 242 -1.53 22.66 -1.54
CA TYR A 242 -0.91 23.99 -1.64
C TYR A 242 0.34 24.10 -0.79
N ARG A 243 0.34 23.50 0.42
CA ARG A 243 1.54 23.38 1.23
C ARG A 243 2.60 22.51 0.56
N GLU A 244 2.19 21.42 -0.09
CA GLU A 244 3.09 20.55 -0.86
C GLU A 244 3.75 21.34 -2.00
N PHE A 245 3.00 22.14 -2.75
CA PHE A 245 3.51 22.97 -3.84
C PHE A 245 4.44 24.12 -3.35
N ASN A 246 4.11 24.73 -2.22
CA ASN A 246 5.02 25.71 -1.61
C ASN A 246 6.35 25.07 -1.18
N TYR A 247 6.32 23.84 -0.72
CA TYR A 247 7.53 23.13 -0.30
C TYR A 247 8.33 22.57 -1.50
N TRP A 248 7.64 22.11 -2.53
CA TRP A 248 8.22 21.61 -3.78
C TRP A 248 7.69 22.37 -5.01
N PRO A 249 8.08 23.63 -5.24
CA PRO A 249 7.51 24.45 -6.32
C PRO A 249 7.80 23.91 -7.73
N ALA A 250 8.81 23.07 -7.90
CA ALA A 250 9.10 22.42 -9.17
C ALA A 250 7.95 21.47 -9.61
N TYR A 251 7.25 20.83 -8.68
CA TYR A 251 6.12 19.97 -9.00
C TYR A 251 4.93 20.77 -9.51
N GLU A 252 4.63 21.91 -8.89
CA GLU A 252 3.56 22.81 -9.38
C GLU A 252 3.84 23.26 -10.81
N LYS A 253 5.08 23.72 -11.07
CA LYS A 253 5.50 24.12 -12.41
C LYS A 253 5.33 22.99 -13.43
N LEU A 254 5.69 21.75 -13.08
CA LEU A 254 5.50 20.60 -13.97
C LEU A 254 4.01 20.34 -14.29
N TYR A 255 3.12 20.43 -13.30
CA TYR A 255 1.67 20.29 -13.55
C TYR A 255 1.16 21.38 -14.48
N ILE A 256 1.57 22.64 -14.27
CA ILE A 256 1.16 23.80 -15.07
C ILE A 256 1.69 23.67 -16.50
N CYS A 257 2.99 23.42 -16.67
CA CYS A 257 3.60 23.27 -18.00
C CYS A 257 2.92 22.18 -18.84
N LEU A 258 2.60 21.03 -18.24
CA LEU A 258 1.97 19.93 -18.95
C LEU A 258 0.51 20.21 -19.32
N LEU A 259 -0.18 21.08 -18.61
CA LEU A 259 -1.50 21.55 -18.98
C LEU A 259 -1.44 22.42 -20.25
N TYR A 260 -0.54 23.40 -20.26
CA TYR A 260 -0.37 24.26 -21.45
C TYR A 260 0.08 23.53 -22.71
N THR A 261 0.89 22.45 -22.55
CA THR A 261 1.31 21.65 -23.72
C THR A 261 0.20 20.74 -24.23
N SER A 262 -0.79 20.38 -23.43
CA SER A 262 -1.95 19.62 -23.90
C SER A 262 -2.97 20.51 -24.64
N ASP A 263 -3.13 21.77 -24.26
CA ASP A 263 -4.01 22.72 -24.95
C ASP A 263 -3.44 23.17 -26.30
N ALA A 264 -2.11 23.27 -26.43
CA ALA A 264 -1.45 23.67 -27.67
C ALA A 264 -1.38 22.55 -28.75
N ALA A 265 -1.81 21.35 -28.43
CA ALA A 265 -1.85 20.23 -29.39
C ALA A 265 -3.22 20.10 -30.10
N ASP A 266 -4.22 20.90 -29.72
CA ASP A 266 -5.57 20.93 -30.32
C ASP A 266 -5.77 22.12 -31.30
N ASP A 267 -4.74 22.96 -31.51
CA ASP A 267 -4.66 23.99 -32.55
C ASP A 267 -3.77 23.51 -33.72
#